data_f250a2262da6734da988f06bd8e81d9c
#
_entry.id   f250a2262da6734da988f06bd8e81d9c
#
_cell.length_a   1.000
_cell.length_b   1.000
_cell.length_c   1.000
_cell.angle_alpha   90.00
_cell.angle_beta   90.00
_cell.angle_gamma   90.00
#
_symmetry.space_group_name_H-M   'P 1'
#
loop_
_entity.id
_entity.type
_entity.pdbx_description
1 polymer ?
#
loop_
_entity_poly.entity_id
_entity_poly.type
_entity_poly.pdbx_seq_one_letter_code
_entity_poly.pdbx_strand_id
1 'polypeptide(L)'
;MMVAAALPAPAAKASPSTPSILALDLGSTAGWAVRTARCRILHGTAEFRPSRYEGGGMRYLRFGKWLDQTLEVTGGIDAVYFEEVRRHAGTDASHVYGGLLATLTAWCEDRSIPYGGVPVGTIKRFATGKGNADKQAMIAAVRERGFEPADDNEADAIAILLWALQTEGVSHDERC
;
A
#
# COMPACT_ATOMS: atom_id res chain seq x y z
N MET A 1 -43.66 -41.40 4.59
CA MET A 1 -43.70 -39.94 4.84
C MET A 1 -42.24 -39.46 4.78
N MET A 2 -41.86 -38.85 3.65
CA MET A 2 -40.52 -38.21 3.50
C MET A 2 -40.59 -36.79 3.98
N VAL A 3 -39.81 -36.45 5.01
CA VAL A 3 -39.66 -35.10 5.51
C VAL A 3 -38.66 -34.39 4.58
N ALA A 4 -39.14 -33.42 3.80
CA ALA A 4 -38.31 -32.56 2.98
C ALA A 4 -37.50 -31.62 3.89
N ALA A 5 -36.18 -31.77 3.94
CA ALA A 5 -35.31 -30.83 4.59
C ALA A 5 -35.30 -29.51 3.80
N ALA A 6 -35.74 -28.43 4.43
CA ALA A 6 -35.67 -27.08 3.86
C ALA A 6 -34.18 -26.67 3.71
N LEU A 7 -33.79 -26.24 2.51
CA LEU A 7 -32.49 -25.62 2.25
C LEU A 7 -32.37 -24.33 3.07
N PRO A 8 -31.21 -24.07 3.68
CA PRO A 8 -31.00 -22.83 4.38
C PRO A 8 -31.04 -21.65 3.39
N ALA A 9 -31.69 -20.57 3.80
CA ALA A 9 -31.78 -19.32 3.04
C ALA A 9 -30.35 -18.81 2.72
N PRO A 10 -30.14 -18.19 1.52
CA PRO A 10 -28.85 -17.62 1.20
C PRO A 10 -28.47 -16.57 2.25
N ALA A 11 -27.23 -16.68 2.77
CA ALA A 11 -26.68 -15.73 3.70
C ALA A 11 -26.83 -14.32 3.13
N ALA A 12 -27.35 -13.40 3.94
CA ALA A 12 -27.50 -12.00 3.60
C ALA A 12 -26.14 -11.50 3.08
N LYS A 13 -26.13 -10.88 1.88
CA LYS A 13 -24.94 -10.20 1.35
C LYS A 13 -24.53 -9.19 2.40
N ALA A 14 -23.33 -9.37 2.95
CA ALA A 14 -22.70 -8.37 3.80
C ALA A 14 -22.78 -7.02 3.07
N SER A 15 -23.13 -5.96 3.78
CA SER A 15 -23.08 -4.59 3.26
C SER A 15 -21.71 -4.40 2.60
N PRO A 16 -21.60 -3.68 1.47
CA PRO A 16 -20.32 -3.49 0.80
C PRO A 16 -19.37 -2.83 1.78
N SER A 17 -18.50 -3.63 2.38
CA SER A 17 -17.41 -3.12 3.20
C SER A 17 -16.50 -2.35 2.27
N THR A 18 -16.20 -1.11 2.59
CA THR A 18 -15.29 -0.29 1.81
C THR A 18 -13.91 -0.97 1.84
N PRO A 19 -13.26 -1.16 0.68
CA PRO A 19 -12.04 -1.96 0.61
C PRO A 19 -10.92 -1.37 1.45
N SER A 20 -10.18 -2.25 2.13
CA SER A 20 -8.92 -1.93 2.79
C SER A 20 -7.80 -1.96 1.76
N ILE A 21 -7.14 -0.83 1.54
CA ILE A 21 -6.10 -0.68 0.51
C ILE A 21 -4.79 -0.28 1.17
N LEU A 22 -3.71 -1.03 0.89
CA LEU A 22 -2.35 -0.72 1.30
C LEU A 22 -1.59 -0.09 0.11
N ALA A 23 -0.93 1.03 0.35
CA ALA A 23 -0.06 1.71 -0.60
C ALA A 23 1.38 1.77 -0.09
N LEU A 24 2.36 1.56 -0.97
CA LEU A 24 3.77 1.42 -0.62
C LEU A 24 4.67 2.20 -1.59
N ASP A 25 5.58 2.98 -1.03
CA ASP A 25 6.80 3.42 -1.71
C ASP A 25 7.96 2.52 -1.26
N LEU A 26 8.40 1.61 -2.15
CA LEU A 26 9.33 0.54 -1.82
C LEU A 26 10.78 1.02 -1.80
N GLY A 27 11.39 1.02 -0.63
CA GLY A 27 12.78 1.39 -0.41
C GLY A 27 13.39 0.78 0.86
N SER A 28 14.66 1.08 1.15
CA SER A 28 15.31 0.70 2.42
C SER A 28 14.60 1.33 3.63
N THR A 29 14.11 2.54 3.45
CA THR A 29 13.07 3.18 4.25
C THR A 29 11.85 3.25 3.34
N ALA A 30 10.86 2.45 3.60
CA ALA A 30 9.64 2.39 2.82
C ALA A 30 8.59 3.33 3.39
N GLY A 31 7.98 4.16 2.54
CA GLY A 31 6.76 4.86 2.87
C GLY A 31 5.56 3.91 2.77
N TRP A 32 4.60 4.06 3.65
CA TRP A 32 3.37 3.27 3.62
C TRP A 32 2.16 4.10 4.00
N ALA A 33 1.03 3.79 3.39
CA ALA A 33 -0.27 4.33 3.79
C ALA A 33 -1.33 3.23 3.62
N VAL A 34 -2.24 3.10 4.55
CA VAL A 34 -3.31 2.11 4.50
C VAL A 34 -4.65 2.73 4.87
N ARG A 35 -5.65 2.49 4.02
CA ARG A 35 -7.03 2.74 4.38
C ARG A 35 -7.65 1.43 4.86
N THR A 36 -8.10 1.41 6.10
CA THR A 36 -8.74 0.23 6.69
C THR A 36 -10.21 0.11 6.27
N ALA A 37 -10.80 -1.07 6.42
CA ALA A 37 -12.23 -1.31 6.19
C ALA A 37 -13.16 -0.41 7.06
N ARG A 38 -12.61 0.17 8.15
CA ARG A 38 -13.29 1.16 9.01
C ARG A 38 -13.01 2.61 8.56
N CYS A 39 -12.61 2.82 7.32
CA CYS A 39 -12.33 4.11 6.70
C CYS A 39 -11.24 4.97 7.37
N ARG A 40 -10.46 4.41 8.27
CA ARG A 40 -9.32 5.12 8.86
C ARG A 40 -8.13 5.03 7.92
N ILE A 41 -7.48 6.15 7.68
CA ILE A 41 -6.20 6.21 6.97
C ILE A 41 -5.10 6.29 8.02
N LEU A 42 -4.16 5.34 7.94
CA LEU A 42 -2.94 5.29 8.73
C LEU A 42 -1.77 5.38 7.76
N HIS A 43 -0.71 6.06 8.12
CA HIS A 43 0.47 6.23 7.27
C HIS A 43 1.73 6.37 8.11
N GLY A 44 2.89 6.23 7.48
CA GLY A 44 4.17 6.32 8.13
C GLY A 44 5.31 5.81 7.26
N THR A 45 6.46 5.61 7.87
CA THR A 45 7.61 4.94 7.27
C THR A 45 8.01 3.70 8.05
N ALA A 46 8.64 2.74 7.37
CA ALA A 46 9.18 1.53 7.97
C ALA A 46 10.59 1.27 7.44
N GLU A 47 11.53 0.94 8.32
CA GLU A 47 12.91 0.67 7.94
C GLU A 47 13.20 -0.83 7.98
N PHE A 48 13.72 -1.36 6.86
CA PHE A 48 14.05 -2.78 6.69
C PHE A 48 15.55 -3.05 6.53
N ARG A 49 16.39 -2.04 6.78
CA ARG A 49 17.85 -2.16 6.64
C ARG A 49 18.41 -3.20 7.62
N PRO A 50 19.20 -4.19 7.12
CA PRO A 50 19.89 -5.10 8.02
C PRO A 50 20.98 -4.37 8.79
N SER A 51 21.30 -4.85 9.99
CA SER A 51 22.45 -4.37 10.74
C SER A 51 23.75 -4.83 10.08
N ARG A 52 24.89 -4.25 10.50
CA ARG A 52 26.22 -4.58 9.95
C ARG A 52 26.63 -6.04 10.14
N TYR A 53 25.99 -6.77 11.05
CA TYR A 53 26.30 -8.17 11.38
C TYR A 53 25.28 -9.15 10.78
N GLU A 54 24.33 -8.68 10.00
CA GLU A 54 23.26 -9.48 9.41
C GLU A 54 23.45 -9.64 7.91
N GLY A 55 22.99 -10.76 7.37
CA GLY A 55 22.94 -10.96 5.93
C GLY A 55 21.85 -10.09 5.26
N GLY A 56 22.07 -9.72 3.99
CA GLY A 56 21.15 -8.88 3.22
C GLY A 56 19.72 -9.41 3.13
N GLY A 57 19.51 -10.72 3.27
CA GLY A 57 18.19 -11.37 3.30
C GLY A 57 17.31 -10.96 4.47
N MET A 58 17.90 -10.48 5.59
CA MET A 58 17.14 -10.02 6.75
C MET A 58 16.19 -8.87 6.42
N ARG A 59 16.51 -8.04 5.42
CA ARG A 59 15.64 -6.99 4.91
C ARG A 59 14.30 -7.55 4.47
N TYR A 60 14.33 -8.60 3.66
CA TYR A 60 13.13 -9.20 3.06
C TYR A 60 12.32 -9.98 4.10
N LEU A 61 12.98 -10.65 5.04
CA LEU A 61 12.32 -11.30 6.17
C LEU A 61 11.60 -10.29 7.07
N ARG A 62 12.23 -9.15 7.37
CA ARG A 62 11.60 -8.07 8.15
C ARG A 62 10.41 -7.48 7.40
N PHE A 63 10.55 -7.26 6.10
CA PHE A 63 9.47 -6.74 5.27
C PHE A 63 8.29 -7.70 5.24
N GLY A 64 8.50 -8.99 5.00
CA GLY A 64 7.43 -9.99 5.03
C GLY A 64 6.69 -10.05 6.39
N LYS A 65 7.44 -10.03 7.50
CA LYS A 65 6.85 -9.97 8.85
C LYS A 65 6.04 -8.69 9.08
N TRP A 66 6.54 -7.57 8.58
CA TRP A 66 5.83 -6.30 8.69
C TRP A 66 4.52 -6.31 7.87
N LEU A 67 4.51 -6.92 6.69
CA LEU A 67 3.29 -7.12 5.90
C LEU A 67 2.27 -7.98 6.66
N ASP A 68 2.70 -9.07 7.30
CA ASP A 68 1.83 -9.93 8.12
C ASP A 68 1.23 -9.15 9.31
N GLN A 69 2.05 -8.37 10.01
CA GLN A 69 1.60 -7.52 11.12
C GLN A 69 0.61 -6.45 10.65
N THR A 70 0.87 -5.84 9.48
CA THR A 70 -0.03 -4.84 8.90
C THR A 70 -1.38 -5.45 8.54
N LEU A 71 -1.39 -6.63 7.92
CA LEU A 71 -2.61 -7.38 7.61
C LEU A 71 -3.43 -7.68 8.88
N GLU A 72 -2.77 -8.12 9.95
CA GLU A 72 -3.41 -8.43 11.23
C GLU A 72 -4.01 -7.18 11.89
N VAL A 73 -3.21 -6.10 12.00
CA VAL A 73 -3.63 -4.85 12.66
C VAL A 73 -4.76 -4.14 11.91
N THR A 74 -4.76 -4.20 10.58
CA THR A 74 -5.81 -3.59 9.76
C THR A 74 -7.09 -4.43 9.67
N GLY A 75 -7.01 -5.70 10.07
CA GLY A 75 -8.12 -6.65 9.99
C GLY A 75 -8.40 -7.16 8.56
N GLY A 76 -7.45 -6.98 7.66
CA GLY A 76 -7.50 -7.41 6.26
C GLY A 76 -6.94 -6.36 5.31
N ILE A 77 -6.48 -6.81 4.15
CA ILE A 77 -6.05 -5.97 3.02
C ILE A 77 -6.69 -6.57 1.76
N ASP A 78 -7.49 -5.77 1.06
CA ASP A 78 -8.23 -6.20 -0.14
C ASP A 78 -7.45 -5.92 -1.43
N ALA A 79 -6.53 -4.95 -1.42
CA ALA A 79 -5.65 -4.65 -2.54
C ALA A 79 -4.36 -3.95 -2.08
N VAL A 80 -3.28 -4.13 -2.86
CA VAL A 80 -1.99 -3.46 -2.63
C VAL A 80 -1.58 -2.68 -3.85
N TYR A 81 -1.21 -1.40 -3.66
CA TYR A 81 -0.62 -0.58 -4.71
C TYR A 81 0.79 -0.15 -4.30
N PHE A 82 1.70 -0.07 -5.26
CA PHE A 82 3.08 0.34 -5.00
C PHE A 82 3.63 1.22 -6.12
N GLU A 83 4.63 2.05 -5.80
CA GLU A 83 5.31 2.83 -6.83
C GLU A 83 6.08 1.93 -7.79
N GLU A 84 5.74 2.00 -9.08
CA GLU A 84 6.48 1.30 -10.13
C GLU A 84 7.67 2.12 -10.59
N VAL A 85 8.88 1.78 -10.11
CA VAL A 85 10.13 2.43 -10.49
C VAL A 85 10.79 1.65 -11.62
N ARG A 86 10.80 2.23 -12.83
CA ARG A 86 11.39 1.59 -14.03
C ARG A 86 12.90 1.81 -14.17
N ARG A 87 13.45 2.82 -13.53
CA ARG A 87 14.88 3.17 -13.59
C ARG A 87 15.35 3.63 -12.22
N HIS A 88 16.40 2.98 -11.74
CA HIS A 88 17.08 3.36 -10.50
C HIS A 88 18.39 4.07 -10.80
N ALA A 89 18.80 4.98 -9.93
CA ALA A 89 20.06 5.73 -10.06
C ALA A 89 21.30 4.88 -9.82
N GLY A 90 21.16 3.66 -9.26
CA GLY A 90 22.28 2.77 -8.96
C GLY A 90 21.85 1.30 -8.87
N THR A 91 22.84 0.41 -9.07
CA THR A 91 22.65 -1.04 -9.06
C THR A 91 22.14 -1.55 -7.72
N ASP A 92 22.69 -1.05 -6.60
CA ASP A 92 22.29 -1.48 -5.26
C ASP A 92 20.81 -1.11 -4.96
N ALA A 93 20.40 0.11 -5.34
CA ALA A 93 19.00 0.53 -5.21
C ALA A 93 18.06 -0.35 -6.03
N SER A 94 18.48 -0.72 -7.25
CA SER A 94 17.73 -1.62 -8.13
C SER A 94 17.57 -3.02 -7.51
N HIS A 95 18.64 -3.58 -6.93
CA HIS A 95 18.61 -4.89 -6.28
C HIS A 95 17.72 -4.88 -5.03
N VAL A 96 17.79 -3.83 -4.23
CA VAL A 96 16.95 -3.67 -3.04
C VAL A 96 15.48 -3.58 -3.42
N TYR A 97 15.16 -2.69 -4.35
CA TYR A 97 13.78 -2.54 -4.86
C TYR A 97 13.25 -3.84 -5.45
N GLY A 98 14.02 -4.50 -6.33
CA GLY A 98 13.63 -5.76 -6.95
C GLY A 98 13.37 -6.87 -5.92
N GLY A 99 14.19 -6.95 -4.88
CA GLY A 99 14.00 -7.93 -3.79
C GLY A 99 12.77 -7.63 -2.93
N LEU A 100 12.50 -6.35 -2.61
CA LEU A 100 11.28 -5.94 -1.90
C LEU A 100 10.04 -6.20 -2.76
N LEU A 101 10.09 -5.86 -4.04
CA LEU A 101 9.00 -6.11 -4.98
C LEU A 101 8.70 -7.60 -5.12
N ALA A 102 9.72 -8.45 -5.28
CA ALA A 102 9.55 -9.90 -5.34
C ALA A 102 8.93 -10.46 -4.06
N THR A 103 9.37 -9.96 -2.88
CA THR A 103 8.81 -10.35 -1.59
C THR A 103 7.33 -9.93 -1.48
N LEU A 104 7.00 -8.70 -1.87
CA LEU A 104 5.63 -8.19 -1.84
C LEU A 104 4.70 -9.00 -2.74
N THR A 105 5.09 -9.18 -4.00
CA THR A 105 4.25 -9.88 -4.97
C THR A 105 4.05 -11.35 -4.61
N ALA A 106 5.09 -12.05 -4.15
CA ALA A 106 4.97 -13.41 -3.63
C ALA A 106 4.04 -13.48 -2.40
N TRP A 107 4.13 -12.52 -1.49
CA TRP A 107 3.26 -12.42 -0.31
C TRP A 107 1.79 -12.19 -0.71
N CYS A 108 1.55 -11.34 -1.71
CA CYS A 108 0.20 -11.09 -2.25
C CYS A 108 -0.38 -12.34 -2.92
N GLU A 109 0.41 -13.03 -3.76
CA GLU A 109 -0.02 -14.27 -4.45
C GLU A 109 -0.40 -15.38 -3.44
N ASP A 110 0.44 -15.58 -2.41
CA ASP A 110 0.18 -16.57 -1.35
C ASP A 110 -1.16 -16.32 -0.62
N ARG A 111 -1.63 -15.07 -0.59
CA ARG A 111 -2.88 -14.66 0.08
C ARG A 111 -4.02 -14.33 -0.88
N SER A 112 -3.80 -14.48 -2.18
CA SER A 112 -4.76 -14.10 -3.22
C SER A 112 -5.22 -12.64 -3.11
N ILE A 113 -4.29 -11.74 -2.73
CA ILE A 113 -4.51 -10.29 -2.65
C ILE A 113 -4.12 -9.65 -3.98
N PRO A 114 -5.03 -8.96 -4.68
CA PRO A 114 -4.71 -8.20 -5.89
C PRO A 114 -3.66 -7.12 -5.61
N TYR A 115 -2.74 -6.90 -6.56
CA TYR A 115 -1.74 -5.85 -6.45
C TYR A 115 -1.45 -5.18 -7.78
N GLY A 116 -0.97 -3.93 -7.73
CA GLY A 116 -0.64 -3.17 -8.93
C GLY A 116 0.44 -2.13 -8.71
N GLY A 117 1.34 -2.01 -9.71
CA GLY A 117 2.33 -0.95 -9.77
C GLY A 117 1.75 0.33 -10.38
N VAL A 118 2.02 1.47 -9.76
CA VAL A 118 1.61 2.79 -10.25
C VAL A 118 2.85 3.55 -10.71
N PRO A 119 2.93 3.96 -11.99
CA PRO A 119 4.08 4.71 -12.49
C PRO A 119 4.30 6.02 -11.73
N VAL A 120 5.56 6.33 -11.38
CA VAL A 120 5.98 7.57 -10.68
C VAL A 120 5.34 8.82 -11.26
N GLY A 121 5.39 8.98 -12.58
CA GLY A 121 4.81 10.14 -13.28
C GLY A 121 3.28 10.25 -13.15
N THR A 122 2.59 9.12 -12.97
CA THR A 122 1.14 9.08 -12.71
C THR A 122 0.83 9.59 -11.31
N ILE A 123 1.55 9.09 -10.31
CA ILE A 123 1.40 9.52 -8.90
C ILE A 123 1.65 11.02 -8.78
N LYS A 124 2.78 11.50 -9.32
CA LYS A 124 3.16 12.92 -9.30
C LYS A 124 2.14 13.82 -9.99
N ARG A 125 1.65 13.40 -11.16
CA ARG A 125 0.61 14.16 -11.89
C ARG A 125 -0.71 14.20 -11.13
N PHE A 126 -1.09 13.11 -10.51
CA PHE A 126 -2.28 13.04 -9.66
C PHE A 126 -2.17 13.97 -8.45
N ALA A 127 -1.03 13.94 -7.75
CA ALA A 127 -0.83 14.72 -6.53
C ALA A 127 -0.72 16.23 -6.82
N THR A 128 0.08 16.63 -7.83
CA THR A 128 0.54 18.02 -8.03
C THR A 128 0.10 18.64 -9.37
N GLY A 129 -0.55 17.86 -10.26
CA GLY A 129 -0.82 18.28 -11.64
C GLY A 129 0.38 18.15 -12.59
N LYS A 130 1.59 17.82 -12.09
CA LYS A 130 2.83 17.75 -12.88
C LYS A 130 3.52 16.39 -12.68
N GLY A 131 3.79 15.66 -13.78
CA GLY A 131 4.41 14.33 -13.73
C GLY A 131 5.89 14.30 -13.32
N ASN A 132 6.54 15.46 -13.24
CA ASN A 132 7.95 15.62 -12.85
C ASN A 132 8.11 16.47 -11.57
N ALA A 133 7.10 16.52 -10.72
CA ALA A 133 7.14 17.23 -9.46
C ALA A 133 8.32 16.77 -8.58
N ASP A 134 8.92 17.70 -7.87
CA ASP A 134 9.97 17.41 -6.90
C ASP A 134 9.39 16.96 -5.54
N LYS A 135 10.26 16.58 -4.62
CA LYS A 135 9.88 16.09 -3.29
C LYS A 135 9.08 17.12 -2.47
N GLN A 136 9.47 18.38 -2.54
CA GLN A 136 8.80 19.46 -1.78
C GLN A 136 7.39 19.69 -2.30
N ALA A 137 7.20 19.64 -3.62
CA ALA A 137 5.89 19.76 -4.24
C ALA A 137 4.97 18.57 -3.86
N MET A 138 5.52 17.35 -3.75
CA MET A 138 4.76 16.17 -3.31
C MET A 138 4.30 16.34 -1.85
N ILE A 139 5.20 16.72 -0.93
CA ILE A 139 4.87 16.95 0.47
C ILE A 139 3.80 18.06 0.60
N ALA A 140 3.97 19.19 -0.12
CA ALA A 140 3.00 20.28 -0.10
C ALA A 140 1.62 19.83 -0.59
N ALA A 141 1.57 19.09 -1.70
CA ALA A 141 0.32 18.61 -2.28
C ALA A 141 -0.43 17.60 -1.37
N VAL A 142 0.29 16.81 -0.60
CA VAL A 142 -0.29 15.89 0.39
C VAL A 142 -0.79 16.65 1.62
N ARG A 143 -0.06 17.70 2.06
CA ARG A 143 -0.50 18.59 3.15
C ARG A 143 -1.78 19.35 2.80
N GLU A 144 -1.90 19.84 1.58
CA GLU A 144 -3.13 20.50 1.09
C GLU A 144 -4.37 19.60 1.16
N ARG A 145 -4.16 18.27 1.16
CA ARG A 145 -5.21 17.26 1.32
C ARG A 145 -5.48 16.86 2.79
N GLY A 146 -4.83 17.53 3.74
CA GLY A 146 -5.07 17.36 5.18
C GLY A 146 -4.22 16.29 5.85
N PHE A 147 -3.12 15.82 5.20
CA PHE A 147 -2.17 14.88 5.79
C PHE A 147 -0.90 15.60 6.25
N GLU A 148 -0.19 15.02 7.22
CA GLU A 148 1.07 15.55 7.73
C GLU A 148 2.21 14.53 7.58
N PRO A 149 2.72 14.33 6.36
CA PRO A 149 3.82 13.39 6.14
C PRO A 149 5.11 13.88 6.80
N ALA A 150 5.85 12.98 7.45
CA ALA A 150 7.12 13.27 8.08
C ALA A 150 8.25 13.44 7.06
N ASP A 151 8.17 12.74 5.93
CA ASP A 151 9.16 12.78 4.85
C ASP A 151 8.53 12.56 3.46
N ASP A 152 9.36 12.51 2.43
CA ASP A 152 8.95 12.31 1.04
C ASP A 152 8.44 10.89 0.77
N ASN A 153 9.02 9.85 1.40
CA ASN A 153 8.57 8.47 1.21
C ASN A 153 7.13 8.29 1.71
N GLU A 154 6.83 8.88 2.87
CA GLU A 154 5.48 8.86 3.43
C GLU A 154 4.50 9.65 2.56
N ALA A 155 4.92 10.82 2.04
CA ALA A 155 4.10 11.63 1.12
C ALA A 155 3.78 10.87 -0.18
N ASP A 156 4.75 10.17 -0.75
CA ASP A 156 4.57 9.38 -1.96
C ASP A 156 3.61 8.20 -1.70
N ALA A 157 3.72 7.50 -0.58
CA ALA A 157 2.79 6.43 -0.19
C ALA A 157 1.36 6.93 0.01
N ILE A 158 1.17 8.08 0.66
CA ILE A 158 -0.15 8.72 0.81
C ILE A 158 -0.72 9.08 -0.57
N ALA A 159 0.10 9.65 -1.46
CA ALA A 159 -0.34 10.00 -2.81
C ALA A 159 -0.77 8.77 -3.63
N ILE A 160 -0.05 7.63 -3.51
CA ILE A 160 -0.43 6.35 -4.12
C ILE A 160 -1.78 5.89 -3.57
N LEU A 161 -1.98 5.93 -2.25
CA LEU A 161 -3.24 5.53 -1.62
C LEU A 161 -4.41 6.37 -2.14
N LEU A 162 -4.27 7.69 -2.16
CA LEU A 162 -5.32 8.60 -2.63
C LEU A 162 -5.64 8.38 -4.11
N TRP A 163 -4.62 8.14 -4.94
CA TRP A 163 -4.79 7.77 -6.33
C TRP A 163 -5.56 6.44 -6.48
N ALA A 164 -5.19 5.42 -5.70
CA ALA A 164 -5.85 4.13 -5.72
C ALA A 164 -7.33 4.25 -5.32
N LEU A 165 -7.64 4.96 -4.23
CA LEU A 165 -9.01 5.21 -3.78
C LEU A 165 -9.86 5.89 -4.86
N GLN A 166 -9.31 6.91 -5.53
CA GLN A 166 -10.03 7.58 -6.63
C GLN A 166 -10.26 6.64 -7.82
N THR A 167 -9.27 5.81 -8.16
CA THR A 167 -9.34 4.88 -9.28
C THR A 167 -10.36 3.76 -9.03
N GLU A 168 -10.43 3.28 -7.78
CA GLU A 168 -11.41 2.27 -7.33
C GLU A 168 -12.81 2.88 -7.07
N GLY A 169 -13.00 4.18 -7.25
CA GLY A 169 -14.28 4.85 -6.99
C GLY A 169 -14.66 4.91 -5.52
N VAL A 170 -13.66 4.80 -4.63
CA VAL A 170 -13.83 4.82 -3.18
C VAL A 170 -13.62 6.25 -2.66
N SER A 171 -14.58 6.76 -1.89
CA SER A 171 -14.42 8.05 -1.21
C SER A 171 -13.32 7.98 -0.15
N HIS A 172 -12.48 9.01 -0.07
CA HIS A 172 -11.51 9.18 1.00
C HIS A 172 -12.11 9.95 2.20
N ASP A 173 -13.39 10.33 2.14
CA ASP A 173 -14.07 11.01 3.24
C ASP A 173 -14.20 10.05 4.43
N GLU A 174 -13.79 10.50 5.61
CA GLU A 174 -13.75 9.73 6.87
C GLU A 174 -15.14 9.32 7.40
N ARG A 175 -16.20 9.70 6.69
CA ARG A 175 -17.58 9.37 7.07
C ARG A 175 -18.02 8.05 6.41
N CYS A 176 -17.69 6.94 7.05
CA CYS A 176 -18.30 5.64 6.80
C CYS A 176 -19.31 5.29 7.89
#